data_ba7f7a4a1fa7c24131cab4925133595c
#
_entry.id   ba7f7a4a1fa7c24131cab4925133595c
#
_cell.length_a   1.000
_cell.length_b   1.000
_cell.length_c   1.000
_cell.angle_alpha   90.00
_cell.angle_beta   90.00
_cell.angle_gamma   90.00
#
_symmetry.space_group_name_H-M   'P 1'
#
loop_
_entity.id
_entity.type
_entity.pdbx_description
1 polymer ?
#
loop_
_entity_poly.entity_id
_entity_poly.type
_entity_poly.pdbx_seq_one_letter_code
_entity_poly.pdbx_strand_id
1 'polypeptide(L)'
;EMCKETILEQGKSYFANRSGANLISGITTEFVINSSLSGKCRKEYAVIECDEAAARKVFYQLRPQVIVVTNLFRDQLDRYGEVTHTLENIREGIKGAPEATLCLNADCSLTASLANDLPNRAVFFGIDKGAAPSRPKTELSDASHCIYCKSEYEYDFISYGHLGNFRCTHCGYHRPKAEYAVTNVVEQRANGSSVVLMVNGSQYLAEVNLPAMYNIYNAIGAVAAVTEIYAR
;
A
#
# COMPACT_ATOMS: atom_id res chain seq x y z
N GLU A 1 10.55 1.94 -5.37
CA GLU A 1 11.28 1.74 -6.62
C GLU A 1 10.29 1.66 -7.79
N MET A 2 9.34 0.74 -7.81
CA MET A 2 8.38 0.54 -8.90
C MET A 2 7.63 1.82 -9.32
N CYS A 3 7.13 2.63 -8.38
CA CYS A 3 6.50 3.92 -8.71
C CYS A 3 7.47 4.87 -9.45
N LYS A 4 8.74 4.86 -9.08
CA LYS A 4 9.77 5.71 -9.71
C LYS A 4 9.99 5.32 -11.15
N GLU A 5 10.13 4.02 -11.43
CA GLU A 5 10.32 3.47 -12.77
C GLU A 5 9.12 3.80 -13.66
N THR A 6 7.91 3.57 -13.18
CA THR A 6 6.67 3.88 -13.92
C THR A 6 6.57 5.37 -14.27
N ILE A 7 6.96 6.27 -13.36
CA ILE A 7 6.97 7.73 -13.62
C ILE A 7 8.01 8.07 -14.69
N LEU A 8 9.20 7.47 -14.64
CA LEU A 8 10.24 7.66 -15.65
C LEU A 8 9.82 7.20 -17.05
N GLU A 9 9.18 6.04 -17.13
CA GLU A 9 8.67 5.50 -18.41
C GLU A 9 7.65 6.43 -19.07
N GLN A 10 6.94 7.23 -18.29
CA GLN A 10 6.05 8.28 -18.79
C GLN A 10 6.79 9.59 -19.17
N GLY A 11 8.12 9.58 -19.15
CA GLY A 11 8.94 10.76 -19.49
C GLY A 11 8.88 11.88 -18.44
N LYS A 12 8.46 11.57 -17.20
CA LYS A 12 8.31 12.55 -16.13
C LYS A 12 9.52 12.57 -15.20
N SER A 13 9.86 13.76 -14.71
CA SER A 13 10.93 13.92 -13.76
C SER A 13 10.44 13.73 -12.32
N TYR A 14 11.22 13.01 -11.51
CA TYR A 14 10.91 12.81 -10.10
C TYR A 14 12.17 12.92 -9.22
N PHE A 15 11.95 13.02 -7.91
CA PHE A 15 12.93 12.69 -6.89
C PHE A 15 12.32 11.77 -5.82
N ALA A 16 13.16 11.11 -5.06
CA ALA A 16 12.74 10.22 -3.97
C ALA A 16 13.80 10.25 -2.87
N ASN A 17 13.39 10.03 -1.62
CA ASN A 17 14.32 9.83 -0.55
C ASN A 17 15.07 8.50 -0.70
N ARG A 18 16.30 8.43 -0.19
CA ARG A 18 17.12 7.23 -0.20
C ARG A 18 16.49 6.15 0.69
N SER A 19 16.73 4.89 0.38
CA SER A 19 16.33 3.78 1.23
C SER A 19 16.83 3.99 2.67
N GLY A 20 15.93 3.84 3.64
CA GLY A 20 16.21 4.09 5.06
C GLY A 20 16.19 5.56 5.49
N ALA A 21 16.11 6.53 4.57
CA ALA A 21 15.97 7.96 4.89
C ALA A 21 14.49 8.39 4.96
N ASN A 22 13.65 7.59 5.64
CA ASN A 22 12.20 7.71 5.71
C ASN A 22 11.67 8.55 6.88
N LEU A 23 12.58 9.09 7.71
CA LEU A 23 12.26 10.04 8.77
C LEU A 23 12.24 11.49 8.26
N ILE A 24 11.71 12.41 9.05
CA ILE A 24 11.56 13.83 8.71
C ILE A 24 12.88 14.46 8.19
N SER A 25 14.00 14.18 8.84
CA SER A 25 15.30 14.73 8.44
C SER A 25 15.72 14.27 7.04
N GLY A 26 15.59 12.97 6.74
CA GLY A 26 15.93 12.42 5.43
C GLY A 26 15.02 12.96 4.33
N ILE A 27 13.71 12.99 4.58
CA ILE A 27 12.72 13.54 3.65
C ILE A 27 13.00 15.04 3.39
N THR A 28 13.22 15.83 4.44
CA THR A 28 13.54 17.25 4.31
C THR A 28 14.81 17.48 3.49
N THR A 29 15.85 16.66 3.72
CA THR A 29 17.11 16.75 2.96
C THR A 29 16.87 16.58 1.46
N GLU A 30 16.05 15.61 1.05
CA GLU A 30 15.76 15.39 -0.35
C GLU A 30 14.94 16.55 -0.97
N PHE A 31 14.02 17.15 -0.23
CA PHE A 31 13.32 18.35 -0.71
C PHE A 31 14.28 19.52 -0.88
N VAL A 32 15.21 19.73 0.05
CA VAL A 32 16.21 20.81 -0.04
C VAL A 32 17.12 20.63 -1.26
N ILE A 33 17.65 19.41 -1.47
CA ILE A 33 18.55 19.09 -2.60
C ILE A 33 17.82 19.30 -3.94
N ASN A 34 16.53 18.95 -4.03
CA ASN A 34 15.74 19.04 -5.26
C ASN A 34 15.00 20.36 -5.41
N SER A 35 15.26 21.36 -4.57
CA SER A 35 14.67 22.71 -4.66
C SER A 35 15.69 23.74 -5.12
N SER A 36 15.19 24.85 -5.65
CA SER A 36 15.98 26.07 -5.89
C SER A 36 16.18 26.87 -4.59
N LEU A 37 17.07 27.84 -4.60
CA LEU A 37 17.24 28.78 -3.47
C LEU A 37 15.96 29.56 -3.12
N SER A 38 15.03 29.68 -4.06
CA SER A 38 13.71 30.28 -3.82
C SER A 38 12.68 29.29 -3.27
N GLY A 39 13.07 28.05 -2.94
CA GLY A 39 12.19 27.01 -2.43
C GLY A 39 11.32 26.31 -3.48
N LYS A 40 11.52 26.62 -4.76
CA LYS A 40 10.74 25.98 -5.85
C LYS A 40 11.33 24.60 -6.20
N CYS A 41 10.50 23.57 -6.17
CA CYS A 41 10.91 22.23 -6.56
C CYS A 41 11.30 22.18 -8.06
N ARG A 42 12.36 21.43 -8.38
CA ARG A 42 12.92 21.28 -9.73
C ARG A 42 12.36 20.06 -10.47
N LYS A 43 11.60 19.23 -9.79
CA LYS A 43 11.03 17.99 -10.33
C LYS A 43 9.51 18.06 -10.32
N GLU A 44 8.89 17.31 -11.23
CA GLU A 44 7.44 17.27 -11.34
C GLU A 44 6.80 16.43 -10.24
N TYR A 45 7.46 15.36 -9.81
CA TYR A 45 6.95 14.43 -8.80
C TYR A 45 7.95 14.19 -7.68
N ALA A 46 7.41 13.91 -6.50
CA ALA A 46 8.14 13.39 -5.34
C ALA A 46 7.56 12.02 -4.97
N VAL A 47 8.39 10.99 -4.91
CA VAL A 47 8.02 9.66 -4.43
C VAL A 47 8.70 9.44 -3.09
N ILE A 48 7.95 9.56 -2.03
CA ILE A 48 8.47 9.61 -0.67
C ILE A 48 8.10 8.33 0.09
N GLU A 49 9.11 7.59 0.54
CA GLU A 49 8.96 6.57 1.56
C GLU A 49 8.94 7.27 2.92
N CYS A 50 7.89 7.02 3.70
CA CYS A 50 7.68 7.66 4.99
C CYS A 50 7.48 6.61 6.07
N ASP A 51 8.23 6.74 7.16
CA ASP A 51 8.03 5.97 8.37
C ASP A 51 6.66 6.30 8.98
N GLU A 52 5.99 5.31 9.55
CA GLU A 52 4.61 5.42 10.06
C GLU A 52 4.49 6.43 11.20
N ALA A 53 5.49 6.50 12.08
CA ALA A 53 5.50 7.49 13.17
C ALA A 53 5.79 8.90 12.65
N ALA A 54 6.59 9.02 11.58
CA ALA A 54 6.88 10.29 10.93
C ALA A 54 5.68 10.82 10.14
N ALA A 55 4.79 9.96 9.66
CA ALA A 55 3.62 10.30 8.86
C ALA A 55 2.76 11.42 9.50
N ARG A 56 2.59 11.39 10.83
CA ARG A 56 1.84 12.40 11.60
C ARG A 56 2.32 13.83 11.37
N LYS A 57 3.62 14.01 11.09
CA LYS A 57 4.21 15.34 10.85
C LYS A 57 4.40 15.63 9.37
N VAL A 58 4.85 14.61 8.64
CA VAL A 58 5.19 14.71 7.22
C VAL A 58 3.96 15.04 6.38
N PHE A 59 2.83 14.37 6.58
CA PHE A 59 1.64 14.58 5.75
C PHE A 59 0.98 15.95 5.98
N TYR A 60 1.05 16.50 7.19
CA TYR A 60 0.62 17.87 7.46
C TYR A 60 1.46 18.92 6.73
N GLN A 61 2.75 18.66 6.55
CA GLN A 61 3.68 19.58 5.89
C GLN A 61 3.61 19.46 4.35
N LEU A 62 3.65 18.21 3.84
CA LEU A 62 3.78 17.93 2.41
C LEU A 62 2.43 17.89 1.69
N ARG A 63 1.36 17.52 2.40
CA ARG A 63 0.01 17.32 1.85
C ARG A 63 0.06 16.46 0.57
N PRO A 64 0.47 15.20 0.65
CA PRO A 64 0.60 14.33 -0.50
C PRO A 64 -0.72 14.21 -1.26
N GLN A 65 -0.65 14.07 -2.58
CA GLN A 65 -1.82 13.87 -3.43
C GLN A 65 -2.33 12.43 -3.39
N VAL A 66 -1.40 11.48 -3.26
CA VAL A 66 -1.68 10.05 -3.16
C VAL A 66 -0.90 9.47 -1.99
N ILE A 67 -1.53 8.66 -1.18
CA ILE A 67 -0.93 7.92 -0.07
C ILE A 67 -1.15 6.43 -0.32
N VAL A 68 -0.06 5.67 -0.38
CA VAL A 68 -0.12 4.20 -0.49
C VAL A 68 0.16 3.59 0.87
N VAL A 69 -0.73 2.74 1.35
CA VAL A 69 -0.49 1.92 2.53
C VAL A 69 -0.50 0.45 2.11
N THR A 70 0.69 -0.17 2.11
CA THR A 70 0.87 -1.51 1.55
C THR A 70 0.34 -2.60 2.49
N ASN A 71 0.92 -2.73 3.65
CA ASN A 71 0.49 -3.67 4.69
C ASN A 71 1.06 -3.27 6.04
N LEU A 72 0.42 -3.79 7.07
CA LEU A 72 0.89 -3.69 8.45
C LEU A 72 1.14 -5.12 8.95
N PHE A 73 2.39 -5.47 9.10
CA PHE A 73 2.82 -6.73 9.71
C PHE A 73 3.24 -6.47 11.16
N ARG A 74 3.06 -7.48 12.00
CA ARG A 74 3.64 -7.49 13.34
C ARG A 74 5.14 -7.73 13.18
N ASP A 75 5.98 -6.88 13.76
CA ASP A 75 7.38 -7.19 13.91
C ASP A 75 7.55 -8.32 14.93
N GLN A 76 8.53 -9.24 14.75
CA GLN A 76 8.69 -10.46 15.54
C GLN A 76 8.90 -10.21 17.06
N LEU A 77 9.19 -8.99 17.44
CA LEU A 77 9.42 -8.56 18.82
C LEU A 77 8.20 -7.90 19.48
N ASP A 78 7.06 -7.89 18.80
CA ASP A 78 5.99 -6.94 19.10
C ASP A 78 4.86 -7.49 19.94
N ARG A 79 4.41 -6.68 20.89
CA ARG A 79 3.24 -6.93 21.73
C ARG A 79 2.00 -6.33 21.06
N TYR A 80 0.83 -6.88 21.32
CA TYR A 80 -0.49 -6.56 20.74
C TYR A 80 -0.84 -5.06 20.60
N GLY A 81 -0.07 -4.15 21.23
CA GLY A 81 -0.30 -2.71 21.23
C GLY A 81 0.36 -1.92 20.08
N GLU A 82 1.46 -2.42 19.49
CA GLU A 82 2.25 -1.61 18.53
C GLU A 82 1.59 -1.53 17.17
N VAL A 83 1.00 -2.60 16.64
CA VAL A 83 0.31 -2.58 15.33
C VAL A 83 -0.88 -1.61 15.36
N THR A 84 -1.61 -1.56 16.47
CA THR A 84 -2.72 -0.61 16.65
C THR A 84 -2.19 0.82 16.74
N HIS A 85 -1.06 1.02 17.42
CA HIS A 85 -0.40 2.32 17.52
C HIS A 85 0.15 2.79 16.17
N THR A 86 0.74 1.89 15.39
CA THR A 86 1.22 2.16 14.02
C THR A 86 0.07 2.57 13.12
N LEU A 87 -1.05 1.84 13.14
CA LEU A 87 -2.24 2.18 12.39
C LEU A 87 -2.78 3.56 12.78
N GLU A 88 -2.78 3.89 14.08
CA GLU A 88 -3.22 5.20 14.57
C GLU A 88 -2.28 6.33 14.13
N ASN A 89 -0.98 6.11 14.10
CA ASN A 89 -0.01 7.09 13.59
C ASN A 89 -0.27 7.40 12.10
N ILE A 90 -0.53 6.38 11.30
CA ILE A 90 -0.88 6.54 9.88
C ILE A 90 -2.20 7.32 9.76
N ARG A 91 -3.23 6.91 10.51
CA ARG A 91 -4.55 7.57 10.51
C ARG A 91 -4.45 9.06 10.86
N GLU A 92 -3.73 9.38 11.93
CA GLU A 92 -3.49 10.77 12.33
C GLU A 92 -2.69 11.54 11.26
N GLY A 93 -1.72 10.90 10.61
CA GLY A 93 -1.00 11.50 9.47
C GLY A 93 -1.94 11.85 8.33
N ILE A 94 -2.80 10.91 7.91
CA ILE A 94 -3.73 11.09 6.79
C ILE A 94 -4.69 12.26 7.02
N LYS A 95 -5.10 12.53 8.25
CA LYS A 95 -5.92 13.72 8.61
C LYS A 95 -5.24 15.04 8.19
N GLY A 96 -3.90 15.06 8.10
CA GLY A 96 -3.14 16.21 7.59
C GLY A 96 -3.21 16.41 6.08
N ALA A 97 -3.72 15.42 5.34
CA ALA A 97 -3.85 15.43 3.89
C ALA A 97 -5.27 15.01 3.45
N PRO A 98 -6.32 15.79 3.78
CA PRO A 98 -7.71 15.38 3.56
C PRO A 98 -8.08 15.22 2.08
N GLU A 99 -7.35 15.86 1.17
CA GLU A 99 -7.56 15.76 -0.27
C GLU A 99 -6.80 14.59 -0.92
N ALA A 100 -5.96 13.86 -0.14
CA ALA A 100 -5.21 12.74 -0.68
C ALA A 100 -6.13 11.59 -1.10
N THR A 101 -5.85 10.96 -2.23
CA THR A 101 -6.40 9.65 -2.55
C THR A 101 -5.62 8.58 -1.80
N LEU A 102 -6.31 7.71 -1.10
CA LEU A 102 -5.72 6.57 -0.41
C LEU A 102 -5.71 5.35 -1.33
N CYS A 103 -4.54 4.79 -1.61
CA CYS A 103 -4.37 3.50 -2.25
C CYS A 103 -4.10 2.47 -1.15
N LEU A 104 -5.09 1.67 -0.81
CA LEU A 104 -5.07 0.77 0.34
C LEU A 104 -5.05 -0.70 -0.10
N ASN A 105 -4.28 -1.52 0.61
CA ASN A 105 -4.31 -2.96 0.39
C ASN A 105 -5.62 -3.56 0.91
N ALA A 106 -6.47 -4.04 -0.01
CA ALA A 106 -7.75 -4.68 0.30
C ALA A 106 -7.58 -5.94 1.15
N ASP A 107 -6.48 -6.67 0.94
CA ASP A 107 -6.23 -7.97 1.55
C ASP A 107 -5.71 -7.87 3.00
N CYS A 108 -5.34 -6.65 3.44
CA CYS A 108 -4.95 -6.36 4.80
C CYS A 108 -6.10 -5.68 5.56
N SER A 109 -6.71 -6.37 6.52
CA SER A 109 -7.85 -5.85 7.27
C SER A 109 -7.55 -4.55 8.03
N LEU A 110 -6.30 -4.36 8.44
CA LEU A 110 -5.86 -3.16 9.14
C LEU A 110 -5.77 -1.95 8.19
N THR A 111 -5.12 -2.10 7.03
CA THR A 111 -5.03 -1.00 6.06
C THR A 111 -6.37 -0.67 5.46
N ALA A 112 -7.19 -1.67 5.13
CA ALA A 112 -8.53 -1.48 4.60
C ALA A 112 -9.44 -0.71 5.56
N SER A 113 -9.25 -0.83 6.88
CA SER A 113 -10.03 -0.11 7.89
C SER A 113 -9.87 1.41 7.83
N LEU A 114 -8.75 1.91 7.29
CA LEU A 114 -8.50 3.35 7.14
C LEU A 114 -9.56 4.05 6.28
N ALA A 115 -10.14 3.35 5.30
CA ALA A 115 -11.20 3.90 4.47
C ALA A 115 -12.51 4.16 5.21
N ASN A 116 -12.78 3.42 6.30
CA ASN A 116 -14.01 3.58 7.07
C ASN A 116 -13.95 4.76 8.04
N ASP A 117 -12.75 5.15 8.45
CA ASP A 117 -12.54 6.12 9.54
C ASP A 117 -12.11 7.51 9.02
N LEU A 118 -11.91 7.66 7.72
CA LEU A 118 -11.36 8.87 7.10
C LEU A 118 -12.25 9.33 5.93
N PRO A 119 -12.39 10.65 5.72
CA PRO A 119 -13.23 11.20 4.64
C PRO A 119 -12.55 11.13 3.25
N ASN A 120 -11.30 10.72 3.19
CA ASN A 120 -10.52 10.64 1.97
C ASN A 120 -11.16 9.68 0.95
N ARG A 121 -11.05 9.99 -0.33
CA ARG A 121 -11.33 9.01 -1.38
C ARG A 121 -10.35 7.85 -1.23
N ALA A 122 -10.85 6.64 -1.15
CA ALA A 122 -10.05 5.42 -1.09
C ALA A 122 -10.28 4.58 -2.36
N VAL A 123 -9.20 4.00 -2.87
CA VAL A 123 -9.19 2.94 -3.87
C VAL A 123 -8.40 1.76 -3.31
N PHE A 124 -8.76 0.57 -3.73
CA PHE A 124 -8.21 -0.65 -3.17
C PHE A 124 -7.43 -1.43 -4.22
N PHE A 125 -6.28 -1.95 -3.79
CA PHE A 125 -5.51 -2.91 -4.57
C PHE A 125 -5.39 -4.23 -3.81
N GLY A 126 -5.21 -5.33 -4.54
CA GLY A 126 -5.09 -6.65 -3.92
C GLY A 126 -4.91 -7.78 -4.90
N ILE A 127 -5.00 -9.01 -4.39
CA ILE A 127 -4.87 -10.23 -5.17
C ILE A 127 -6.21 -10.97 -5.14
N ASP A 128 -6.71 -11.37 -6.30
CA ASP A 128 -7.92 -12.18 -6.38
C ASP A 128 -7.63 -13.68 -6.21
N LYS A 129 -8.67 -14.45 -5.92
CA LYS A 129 -8.59 -15.90 -5.66
C LYS A 129 -7.83 -16.67 -6.74
N GLY A 130 -7.98 -16.29 -8.01
CA GLY A 130 -7.30 -16.95 -9.14
C GLY A 130 -5.79 -16.79 -9.15
N ALA A 131 -5.27 -15.74 -8.50
CA ALA A 131 -3.84 -15.48 -8.36
C ALA A 131 -3.28 -15.88 -6.99
N ALA A 132 -4.14 -16.26 -6.04
CA ALA A 132 -3.72 -16.68 -4.72
C ALA A 132 -3.11 -18.08 -4.76
N PRO A 133 -1.95 -18.31 -4.09
CA PRO A 133 -1.36 -19.64 -4.02
C PRO A 133 -2.27 -20.57 -3.22
N SER A 134 -2.37 -21.84 -3.66
CA SER A 134 -3.03 -22.91 -2.91
C SER A 134 -2.20 -23.26 -1.67
N ARG A 135 -2.29 -22.48 -0.60
CA ARG A 135 -1.61 -22.75 0.67
C ARG A 135 -2.62 -23.11 1.76
N PRO A 136 -2.32 -24.12 2.60
CA PRO A 136 -3.09 -24.35 3.83
C PRO A 136 -2.98 -23.13 4.76
N LYS A 137 -4.01 -22.90 5.58
CA LYS A 137 -3.96 -21.92 6.68
C LYS A 137 -2.68 -22.12 7.48
N THR A 138 -1.78 -21.16 7.47
CA THR A 138 -0.64 -21.14 8.39
C THR A 138 -1.12 -20.63 9.74
N GLU A 139 -0.74 -21.27 10.83
CA GLU A 139 -1.18 -20.97 12.21
C GLU A 139 -0.76 -19.59 12.74
N LEU A 140 0.10 -18.87 12.02
CA LEU A 140 0.59 -17.55 12.41
C LEU A 140 -0.04 -16.45 11.52
N SER A 141 -1.18 -15.96 11.95
CA SER A 141 -1.84 -14.80 11.36
C SER A 141 -1.70 -13.60 12.28
N ASP A 142 -0.94 -12.59 11.86
CA ASP A 142 -0.72 -11.35 12.61
C ASP A 142 -1.99 -10.53 12.84
N ALA A 143 -3.03 -10.76 12.04
CA ALA A 143 -4.32 -10.10 12.14
C ALA A 143 -5.47 -11.12 12.09
N SER A 144 -5.45 -12.13 12.98
CA SER A 144 -6.48 -13.18 13.03
C SER A 144 -7.85 -12.69 13.53
N HIS A 145 -7.91 -11.54 14.20
CA HIS A 145 -9.11 -11.04 14.85
C HIS A 145 -9.56 -9.69 14.26
N CYS A 146 -10.86 -9.54 14.18
CA CYS A 146 -11.51 -8.33 13.69
C CYS A 146 -11.08 -7.10 14.49
N ILE A 147 -10.66 -6.05 13.79
CA ILE A 147 -10.24 -4.79 14.42
C ILE A 147 -11.38 -4.13 15.21
N TYR A 148 -12.63 -4.34 14.80
CA TYR A 148 -13.80 -3.71 15.41
C TYR A 148 -14.37 -4.51 16.59
N CYS A 149 -14.68 -5.80 16.39
CA CYS A 149 -15.38 -6.61 17.40
C CYS A 149 -14.54 -7.70 18.06
N LYS A 150 -13.28 -7.87 17.65
CA LYS A 150 -12.32 -8.85 18.18
C LYS A 150 -12.69 -10.32 17.92
N SER A 151 -13.75 -10.61 17.18
CA SER A 151 -14.05 -11.97 16.73
C SER A 151 -13.04 -12.44 15.69
N GLU A 152 -12.80 -13.73 15.60
CA GLU A 152 -11.89 -14.31 14.61
C GLU A 152 -12.39 -14.08 13.18
N TYR A 153 -11.46 -13.82 12.24
CA TYR A 153 -11.78 -13.74 10.83
C TYR A 153 -11.91 -15.10 10.18
N GLU A 154 -12.85 -15.23 9.27
CA GLU A 154 -12.87 -16.30 8.27
C GLU A 154 -12.20 -15.79 6.99
N TYR A 155 -11.47 -16.70 6.31
CA TYR A 155 -10.80 -16.42 5.05
C TYR A 155 -11.29 -17.38 3.95
N ASP A 156 -11.70 -16.83 2.81
CA ASP A 156 -11.96 -17.63 1.61
C ASP A 156 -10.65 -18.09 0.96
N PHE A 157 -9.63 -17.21 0.94
CA PHE A 157 -8.26 -17.57 0.58
C PHE A 157 -7.28 -16.68 1.36
N ILE A 158 -6.04 -17.16 1.50
CA ILE A 158 -4.90 -16.41 2.02
C ILE A 158 -3.83 -16.41 0.93
N SER A 159 -3.30 -15.22 0.61
CA SER A 159 -2.28 -15.04 -0.43
C SER A 159 -0.87 -14.98 0.14
N TYR A 160 -0.66 -14.22 1.22
CA TYR A 160 0.64 -14.04 1.86
C TYR A 160 0.48 -13.61 3.33
N GLY A 161 1.08 -14.35 4.26
CA GLY A 161 0.94 -14.06 5.70
C GLY A 161 -0.53 -14.03 6.13
N HIS A 162 -0.99 -12.89 6.64
CA HIS A 162 -2.39 -12.63 7.00
C HIS A 162 -3.21 -11.96 5.88
N LEU A 163 -2.59 -11.71 4.73
CA LEU A 163 -3.26 -11.05 3.60
C LEU A 163 -4.15 -12.02 2.86
N GLY A 164 -5.39 -11.63 2.60
CA GLY A 164 -6.33 -12.46 1.88
C GLY A 164 -7.78 -11.95 1.89
N ASN A 165 -8.70 -12.78 1.45
CA ASN A 165 -10.13 -12.45 1.48
C ASN A 165 -10.74 -12.77 2.85
N PHE A 166 -10.59 -11.81 3.75
CA PHE A 166 -11.11 -11.89 5.12
C PHE A 166 -12.57 -11.49 5.23
N ARG A 167 -13.24 -12.07 6.21
CA ARG A 167 -14.62 -11.75 6.58
C ARG A 167 -14.81 -11.94 8.07
N CYS A 168 -15.42 -10.99 8.76
CA CYS A 168 -15.92 -11.14 10.12
C CYS A 168 -17.40 -11.52 10.11
N THR A 169 -17.72 -12.72 10.55
CA THR A 169 -19.12 -13.20 10.60
C THR A 169 -19.96 -12.56 11.71
N HIS A 170 -19.29 -11.95 12.71
CA HIS A 170 -19.97 -11.31 13.83
C HIS A 170 -20.44 -9.88 13.50
N CYS A 171 -19.55 -9.00 12.95
CA CYS A 171 -19.90 -7.60 12.68
C CYS A 171 -20.05 -7.27 11.19
N GLY A 172 -19.80 -8.21 10.29
CA GLY A 172 -19.92 -8.03 8.85
C GLY A 172 -18.74 -7.32 8.18
N TYR A 173 -17.69 -6.90 8.92
CA TYR A 173 -16.51 -6.30 8.32
C TYR A 173 -15.79 -7.33 7.43
N HIS A 174 -15.53 -6.94 6.18
CA HIS A 174 -14.97 -7.84 5.18
C HIS A 174 -14.03 -7.10 4.23
N ARG A 175 -13.27 -7.87 3.46
CA ARG A 175 -12.38 -7.37 2.41
C ARG A 175 -13.16 -6.50 1.42
N PRO A 176 -12.75 -5.25 1.18
CA PRO A 176 -13.34 -4.43 0.12
C PRO A 176 -12.99 -4.98 -1.26
N LYS A 177 -13.81 -4.63 -2.27
CA LYS A 177 -13.50 -4.96 -3.64
C LYS A 177 -12.28 -4.17 -4.11
N ALA A 178 -11.30 -4.85 -4.71
CA ALA A 178 -10.15 -4.19 -5.30
C ALA A 178 -10.49 -3.66 -6.70
N GLU A 179 -10.22 -2.37 -6.95
CA GLU A 179 -10.27 -1.74 -8.27
C GLU A 179 -9.02 -2.07 -9.08
N TYR A 180 -7.91 -2.30 -8.38
CA TYR A 180 -6.62 -2.69 -8.92
C TYR A 180 -6.30 -4.09 -8.40
N ALA A 181 -6.47 -5.11 -9.24
CA ALA A 181 -6.35 -6.49 -8.78
C ALA A 181 -5.36 -7.29 -9.63
N VAL A 182 -4.61 -8.17 -9.00
CA VAL A 182 -3.93 -9.27 -9.70
C VAL A 182 -4.92 -10.44 -9.76
N THR A 183 -5.37 -10.77 -10.96
CA THR A 183 -6.41 -11.78 -11.16
C THR A 183 -5.85 -13.17 -11.46
N ASN A 184 -4.62 -13.24 -12.00
CA ASN A 184 -3.94 -14.49 -12.28
C ASN A 184 -2.41 -14.31 -12.22
N VAL A 185 -1.71 -15.34 -11.77
CA VAL A 185 -0.26 -15.53 -11.92
C VAL A 185 -0.07 -16.54 -13.05
N VAL A 186 0.32 -16.06 -14.24
CA VAL A 186 0.49 -16.87 -15.44
C VAL A 186 1.71 -17.78 -15.32
N GLU A 187 2.81 -17.18 -14.84
CA GLU A 187 4.09 -17.85 -14.63
C GLU A 187 4.81 -17.27 -13.42
N GLN A 188 5.44 -18.14 -12.64
CA GLN A 188 6.31 -17.74 -11.55
C GLN A 188 7.72 -18.29 -11.79
N ARG A 189 8.70 -17.40 -11.82
CA ARG A 189 10.12 -17.69 -12.08
C ARG A 189 10.96 -17.34 -10.85
N ALA A 190 12.21 -17.81 -10.81
CA ALA A 190 13.13 -17.51 -9.72
C ALA A 190 13.43 -15.99 -9.54
N ASN A 191 13.34 -15.23 -10.63
CA ASN A 191 13.65 -13.79 -10.68
C ASN A 191 12.43 -12.89 -10.94
N GLY A 192 11.22 -13.44 -10.99
CA GLY A 192 10.03 -12.64 -11.24
C GLY A 192 8.77 -13.45 -11.54
N SER A 193 7.71 -12.77 -11.95
CA SER A 193 6.41 -13.37 -12.28
C SER A 193 5.73 -12.63 -13.43
N SER A 194 5.04 -13.41 -14.30
CA SER A 194 4.10 -12.87 -15.28
C SER A 194 2.70 -12.91 -14.67
N VAL A 195 2.01 -11.77 -14.63
CA VAL A 195 0.72 -11.65 -13.95
C VAL A 195 -0.31 -10.96 -14.85
N VAL A 196 -1.58 -11.29 -14.63
CA VAL A 196 -2.70 -10.56 -15.23
C VAL A 196 -3.22 -9.55 -14.21
N LEU A 197 -3.17 -8.28 -14.58
CA LEU A 197 -3.70 -7.16 -13.80
C LEU A 197 -5.09 -6.79 -14.30
N MET A 198 -5.99 -6.50 -13.38
CA MET A 198 -7.25 -5.79 -13.62
C MET A 198 -7.06 -4.36 -13.13
N VAL A 199 -7.20 -3.39 -14.03
CA VAL A 199 -7.08 -1.96 -13.72
C VAL A 199 -8.30 -1.25 -14.29
N ASN A 200 -9.14 -0.71 -13.44
CA ASN A 200 -10.36 0.00 -13.84
C ASN A 200 -11.24 -0.78 -14.85
N GLY A 201 -11.36 -2.09 -14.66
CA GLY A 201 -12.18 -2.98 -15.49
C GLY A 201 -11.50 -3.52 -16.76
N SER A 202 -10.26 -3.12 -17.05
CA SER A 202 -9.48 -3.62 -18.19
C SER A 202 -8.38 -4.55 -17.71
N GLN A 203 -8.07 -5.59 -18.52
CA GLN A 203 -7.02 -6.57 -18.21
C GLN A 203 -5.72 -6.24 -18.96
N TYR A 204 -4.61 -6.43 -18.26
CA TYR A 204 -3.26 -6.22 -18.78
C TYR A 204 -2.34 -7.38 -18.36
N LEU A 205 -1.52 -7.86 -19.29
CA LEU A 205 -0.41 -8.75 -18.96
C LEU A 205 0.77 -7.89 -18.51
N ALA A 206 1.37 -8.22 -17.37
CA ALA A 206 2.49 -7.48 -16.80
C ALA A 206 3.59 -8.42 -16.29
N GLU A 207 4.82 -7.94 -16.36
CA GLU A 207 5.99 -8.60 -15.81
C GLU A 207 6.44 -7.92 -14.53
N VAL A 208 6.55 -8.70 -13.46
CA VAL A 208 7.13 -8.26 -12.19
C VAL A 208 8.52 -8.90 -12.07
N ASN A 209 9.56 -8.13 -12.39
CA ASN A 209 10.96 -8.60 -12.46
C ASN A 209 11.63 -8.69 -11.09
N LEU A 210 10.86 -8.99 -10.06
CA LEU A 210 11.32 -9.23 -8.70
C LEU A 210 10.63 -10.50 -8.15
N PRO A 211 11.36 -11.36 -7.44
CA PRO A 211 10.81 -12.60 -6.90
C PRO A 211 9.86 -12.34 -5.73
N ALA A 212 9.06 -13.36 -5.40
CA ALA A 212 8.15 -13.44 -4.25
C ALA A 212 6.85 -12.63 -4.36
N MET A 213 5.83 -13.13 -3.66
CA MET A 213 4.46 -12.63 -3.67
C MET A 213 4.33 -11.18 -3.18
N TYR A 214 5.13 -10.77 -2.19
CA TYR A 214 5.09 -9.40 -1.69
C TYR A 214 5.47 -8.36 -2.76
N ASN A 215 6.32 -8.74 -3.74
CA ASN A 215 6.64 -7.83 -4.86
C ASN A 215 5.48 -7.71 -5.86
N ILE A 216 4.63 -8.72 -5.98
CA ILE A 216 3.39 -8.62 -6.75
C ILE A 216 2.44 -7.61 -6.09
N TYR A 217 2.32 -7.63 -4.75
CA TYR A 217 1.57 -6.59 -4.01
C TYR A 217 2.16 -5.20 -4.20
N ASN A 218 3.48 -5.07 -4.13
CA ASN A 218 4.15 -3.79 -4.35
C ASN A 218 3.92 -3.27 -5.77
N ALA A 219 3.93 -4.16 -6.77
CA ALA A 219 3.68 -3.79 -8.17
C ALA A 219 2.25 -3.27 -8.38
N ILE A 220 1.24 -3.99 -7.91
CA ILE A 220 -0.16 -3.53 -8.09
C ILE A 220 -0.45 -2.27 -7.27
N GLY A 221 0.17 -2.11 -6.09
CA GLY A 221 0.10 -0.88 -5.30
C GLY A 221 0.76 0.31 -6.02
N ALA A 222 1.87 0.09 -6.71
CA ALA A 222 2.52 1.10 -7.54
C ALA A 222 1.66 1.49 -8.75
N VAL A 223 1.05 0.51 -9.43
CA VAL A 223 0.10 0.76 -10.53
C VAL A 223 -1.07 1.59 -10.04
N ALA A 224 -1.68 1.25 -8.90
CA ALA A 224 -2.76 2.02 -8.31
C ALA A 224 -2.33 3.48 -8.05
N ALA A 225 -1.19 3.68 -7.38
CA ALA A 225 -0.68 5.00 -7.05
C ALA A 225 -0.44 5.89 -8.28
N VAL A 226 0.22 5.35 -9.30
CA VAL A 226 0.56 6.11 -10.52
C VAL A 226 -0.69 6.38 -11.34
N THR A 227 -1.61 5.42 -11.46
CA THR A 227 -2.88 5.64 -12.15
C THR A 227 -3.69 6.75 -11.48
N GLU A 228 -3.77 6.76 -10.15
CA GLU A 228 -4.52 7.78 -9.40
C GLU A 228 -3.88 9.17 -9.46
N ILE A 229 -2.56 9.27 -9.59
CA ILE A 229 -1.88 10.56 -9.75
C ILE A 229 -2.14 11.17 -11.14
N TYR A 230 -2.22 10.33 -12.18
CA TYR A 230 -2.49 10.78 -13.56
C TYR A 230 -3.99 10.98 -13.86
N ALA A 231 -4.89 10.41 -13.05
CA ALA A 231 -6.33 10.62 -13.18
C ALA A 231 -6.82 11.98 -12.67
N ARG A 232 -5.94 12.76 -12.04
CA ARG A 232 -6.19 14.12 -11.51
C ARG A 232 -5.83 15.18 -12.52
#